data_5f47caf44bd4c8fc35ea2bad6c98ede1
#
_entry.id   5f47caf44bd4c8fc35ea2bad6c98ede1
#
_cell.length_a   1.000
_cell.length_b   1.000
_cell.length_c   1.000
_cell.angle_alpha   90.00
_cell.angle_beta   90.00
_cell.angle_gamma   90.00
#
_symmetry.space_group_name_H-M   'P 1'
#
loop_
_entity.id
_entity.type
_entity.pdbx_description
1 polymer ?
#
loop_
_entity_poly.entity_id
_entity_poly.type
_entity_poly.pdbx_seq_one_letter_code
_entity_poly.pdbx_strand_id
1 'polypeptide(L)'
;MEEFRIELRKPEEAASIEGIRCVQFCFKINHTMPMTEEYNRLVSELFMRNIGEGSRVMPPLTVVRGNRVKIGRNVVVMNNSLFMAAGGITIEDDVMVAANVQLISNNHDVYDHQILTCKPVRLKRNCWIGAGATILPGITGGENAVVAAGAGVTKDVEDNTVVGGNPAKVIKRI
;
A
#
# COMPACT_ATOMS: atom_id res chain seq x y z
N MET A 1 0.97 13.75 -9.51
CA MET A 1 -0.23 12.93 -9.83
C MET A 1 -1.45 13.68 -9.32
N GLU A 2 -2.49 13.73 -10.13
CA GLU A 2 -3.68 14.54 -9.83
C GLU A 2 -4.51 13.94 -8.69
N GLU A 3 -4.99 14.80 -7.78
CA GLU A 3 -5.93 14.45 -6.73
C GLU A 3 -7.33 14.29 -7.31
N PHE A 4 -8.06 13.27 -6.88
CA PHE A 4 -9.48 13.15 -7.17
C PHE A 4 -10.28 12.91 -5.89
N ARG A 5 -11.61 13.09 -5.97
CA ARG A 5 -12.50 13.02 -4.82
C ARG A 5 -13.55 11.93 -4.99
N ILE A 6 -13.94 11.28 -3.89
CA ILE A 6 -15.00 10.27 -3.86
C ILE A 6 -16.03 10.72 -2.83
N GLU A 7 -17.29 10.84 -3.25
CA GLU A 7 -18.43 11.16 -2.37
C GLU A 7 -18.98 9.85 -1.76
N LEU A 8 -18.85 9.70 -0.45
CA LEU A 8 -19.26 8.48 0.26
C LEU A 8 -20.77 8.34 0.46
N ARG A 9 -21.53 9.44 0.42
CA ARG A 9 -23.00 9.40 0.51
C ARG A 9 -23.65 8.82 -0.73
N LYS A 10 -22.91 8.76 -1.83
CA LYS A 10 -23.36 8.25 -3.13
C LYS A 10 -22.35 7.24 -3.67
N PRO A 11 -22.16 6.10 -2.98
CA PRO A 11 -21.19 5.12 -3.39
C PRO A 11 -21.57 4.52 -4.75
N GLU A 12 -20.60 4.42 -5.64
CA GLU A 12 -20.77 3.67 -6.87
C GLU A 12 -20.95 2.19 -6.55
N GLU A 13 -21.86 1.50 -7.22
CA GLU A 13 -22.15 0.09 -7.02
C GLU A 13 -20.89 -0.78 -7.17
N ALA A 14 -20.10 -0.56 -8.23
CA ALA A 14 -18.84 -1.26 -8.45
C ALA A 14 -17.85 -1.07 -7.28
N ALA A 15 -17.87 0.10 -6.66
CA ALA A 15 -17.04 0.41 -5.52
C ALA A 15 -17.46 -0.36 -4.26
N SER A 16 -18.76 -0.53 -4.06
CA SER A 16 -19.32 -1.28 -2.93
C SER A 16 -19.04 -2.78 -3.10
N ILE A 17 -19.24 -3.33 -4.29
CA ILE A 17 -18.93 -4.72 -4.64
C ILE A 17 -17.43 -5.01 -4.38
N GLU A 18 -16.55 -4.14 -4.84
CA GLU A 18 -15.10 -4.29 -4.62
C GLU A 18 -14.75 -4.22 -3.13
N GLY A 19 -15.40 -3.36 -2.34
CA GLY A 19 -15.21 -3.30 -0.90
C GLY A 19 -15.53 -4.62 -0.22
N ILE A 20 -16.69 -5.20 -0.52
CA ILE A 20 -17.11 -6.52 0.00
C ILE A 20 -16.11 -7.59 -0.44
N ARG A 21 -15.74 -7.62 -1.71
CA ARG A 21 -14.76 -8.55 -2.26
C ARG A 21 -13.44 -8.50 -1.46
N CYS A 22 -12.88 -7.33 -1.25
CA CYS A 22 -11.63 -7.17 -0.50
C CYS A 22 -11.73 -7.70 0.94
N VAL A 23 -12.81 -7.38 1.66
CA VAL A 23 -13.03 -7.88 3.03
C VAL A 23 -13.07 -9.41 3.06
N GLN A 24 -13.80 -10.03 2.12
CA GLN A 24 -13.90 -11.49 2.04
C GLN A 24 -12.57 -12.15 1.68
N PHE A 25 -11.82 -11.58 0.74
CA PHE A 25 -10.49 -12.10 0.38
C PHE A 25 -9.49 -11.94 1.52
N CYS A 26 -9.43 -10.79 2.18
CA CYS A 26 -8.57 -10.58 3.34
C CYS A 26 -8.89 -11.59 4.45
N PHE A 27 -10.18 -11.84 4.73
CA PHE A 27 -10.58 -12.85 5.71
C PHE A 27 -10.07 -14.25 5.32
N LYS A 28 -10.29 -14.67 4.06
CA LYS A 28 -9.83 -15.99 3.58
C LYS A 28 -8.31 -16.11 3.66
N ILE A 29 -7.58 -15.13 3.13
CA ILE A 29 -6.11 -15.10 3.13
C ILE A 29 -5.56 -15.21 4.55
N ASN A 30 -6.13 -14.44 5.49
CA ASN A 30 -5.64 -14.40 6.88
C ASN A 30 -5.93 -15.70 7.65
N HIS A 31 -6.78 -16.60 7.12
CA HIS A 31 -7.11 -17.90 7.73
C HIS A 31 -6.65 -19.09 6.86
N THR A 32 -5.95 -18.87 5.77
CA THR A 32 -5.37 -19.90 4.92
C THR A 32 -3.90 -20.11 5.25
N MET A 33 -3.43 -21.37 5.23
CA MET A 33 -2.03 -21.70 5.49
C MET A 33 -1.12 -20.94 4.50
N PRO A 34 -0.20 -20.09 4.99
CA PRO A 34 0.67 -19.32 4.13
C PRO A 34 1.58 -20.19 3.25
N MET A 35 2.03 -19.66 2.12
CA MET A 35 2.97 -20.29 1.20
C MET A 35 2.46 -21.56 0.50
N THR A 36 1.16 -21.82 0.54
CA THR A 36 0.50 -22.88 -0.25
C THR A 36 0.04 -22.34 -1.60
N GLU A 37 -0.25 -23.23 -2.56
CA GLU A 37 -0.82 -22.84 -3.85
C GLU A 37 -2.16 -22.11 -3.68
N GLU A 38 -3.01 -22.60 -2.77
CA GLU A 38 -4.28 -21.94 -2.46
C GLU A 38 -4.07 -20.52 -1.92
N TYR A 39 -3.15 -20.35 -0.98
CA TYR A 39 -2.79 -19.05 -0.45
C TYR A 39 -2.34 -18.08 -1.55
N ASN A 40 -1.40 -18.52 -2.39
CA ASN A 40 -0.86 -17.72 -3.47
C ASN A 40 -1.93 -17.34 -4.51
N ARG A 41 -2.85 -18.26 -4.81
CA ARG A 41 -4.02 -18.00 -5.66
C ARG A 41 -4.91 -16.91 -5.07
N LEU A 42 -5.27 -17.00 -3.79
CA LEU A 42 -6.10 -16.01 -3.11
C LEU A 42 -5.45 -14.63 -3.10
N VAL A 43 -4.15 -14.55 -2.83
CA VAL A 43 -3.39 -13.28 -2.88
C VAL A 43 -3.40 -12.70 -4.31
N SER A 44 -3.16 -13.52 -5.31
CA SER A 44 -3.20 -13.09 -6.71
C SER A 44 -4.59 -12.56 -7.11
N GLU A 45 -5.65 -13.23 -6.70
CA GLU A 45 -7.03 -12.82 -6.97
C GLU A 45 -7.40 -11.53 -6.22
N LEU A 46 -6.94 -11.32 -4.97
CA LEU A 46 -7.14 -10.08 -4.22
C LEU A 46 -6.65 -8.87 -5.03
N PHE A 47 -5.48 -8.99 -5.64
CA PHE A 47 -4.86 -7.94 -6.45
C PHE A 47 -5.22 -8.01 -7.94
N MET A 48 -6.28 -8.73 -8.32
CA MET A 48 -6.72 -8.89 -9.71
C MET A 48 -5.58 -9.34 -10.65
N ARG A 49 -4.71 -10.22 -10.16
CA ARG A 49 -3.49 -10.72 -10.83
C ARG A 49 -2.44 -9.65 -11.13
N ASN A 50 -2.54 -8.46 -10.53
CA ASN A 50 -1.52 -7.41 -10.64
C ASN A 50 -0.40 -7.59 -9.60
N ILE A 51 0.12 -8.80 -9.48
CA ILE A 51 1.28 -9.15 -8.65
C ILE A 51 2.30 -9.91 -9.49
N GLY A 52 3.54 -9.41 -9.47
CA GLY A 52 4.64 -9.96 -10.26
C GLY A 52 5.24 -11.23 -9.65
N GLU A 53 5.94 -11.99 -10.49
CA GLU A 53 6.61 -13.22 -10.12
C GLU A 53 7.61 -13.01 -8.97
N GLY A 54 7.77 -14.01 -8.11
CA GLY A 54 8.68 -13.97 -6.96
C GLY A 54 8.19 -13.12 -5.78
N SER A 55 7.07 -12.40 -5.94
CA SER A 55 6.54 -11.54 -4.88
C SER A 55 5.77 -12.33 -3.83
N ARG A 56 5.89 -11.90 -2.57
CA ARG A 56 5.26 -12.53 -1.40
C ARG A 56 4.56 -11.49 -0.54
N VAL A 57 3.34 -11.79 -0.15
CA VAL A 57 2.55 -10.97 0.79
C VAL A 57 2.20 -11.85 1.97
N MET A 58 2.60 -11.47 3.18
CA MET A 58 2.45 -12.29 4.39
C MET A 58 1.21 -11.89 5.18
N PRO A 59 0.46 -12.87 5.71
CA PRO A 59 -0.71 -12.60 6.54
C PRO A 59 -0.29 -12.26 7.99
N PRO A 60 -1.19 -11.63 8.79
CA PRO A 60 -2.44 -11.05 8.33
C PRO A 60 -2.19 -9.75 7.53
N LEU A 61 -3.11 -9.45 6.63
CA LEU A 61 -3.10 -8.18 5.88
C LEU A 61 -4.52 -7.60 5.80
N THR A 62 -4.58 -6.30 5.57
CA THR A 62 -5.84 -5.60 5.31
C THR A 62 -5.68 -4.76 4.04
N VAL A 63 -6.57 -4.97 3.08
CA VAL A 63 -6.55 -4.25 1.81
C VAL A 63 -7.94 -3.69 1.50
N VAL A 64 -7.99 -2.40 1.20
CA VAL A 64 -9.18 -1.74 0.67
C VAL A 64 -8.90 -1.36 -0.79
N ARG A 65 -9.78 -1.73 -1.72
CA ARG A 65 -9.60 -1.50 -3.16
C ARG A 65 -8.41 -2.24 -3.75
N GLY A 66 -8.31 -3.54 -3.53
CA GLY A 66 -7.25 -4.40 -4.07
C GLY A 66 -7.09 -4.33 -5.59
N ASN A 67 -8.18 -4.04 -6.31
CA ASN A 67 -8.19 -3.80 -7.76
C ASN A 67 -7.38 -2.55 -8.19
N ARG A 68 -7.01 -1.67 -7.25
CA ARG A 68 -6.19 -0.48 -7.48
C ARG A 68 -4.76 -0.62 -6.97
N VAL A 69 -4.34 -1.84 -6.61
CA VAL A 69 -2.98 -2.15 -6.19
C VAL A 69 -2.24 -2.85 -7.32
N LYS A 70 -1.02 -2.41 -7.59
CA LYS A 70 -0.08 -3.06 -8.52
C LYS A 70 1.20 -3.38 -7.77
N ILE A 71 1.63 -4.63 -7.82
CA ILE A 71 2.84 -5.13 -7.17
C ILE A 71 3.76 -5.70 -8.25
N GLY A 72 4.98 -5.22 -8.30
CA GLY A 72 6.03 -5.67 -9.21
C GLY A 72 6.56 -7.05 -8.87
N ARG A 73 7.75 -7.39 -9.40
CA ARG A 73 8.43 -8.67 -9.19
C ARG A 73 9.32 -8.61 -7.94
N ASN A 74 9.53 -9.77 -7.30
CA ASN A 74 10.42 -9.93 -6.14
C ASN A 74 10.07 -9.01 -4.96
N VAL A 75 8.83 -8.56 -4.85
CA VAL A 75 8.37 -7.69 -3.76
C VAL A 75 8.08 -8.54 -2.53
N VAL A 76 8.52 -8.08 -1.37
CA VAL A 76 8.18 -8.69 -0.08
C VAL A 76 7.32 -7.72 0.72
N VAL A 77 6.11 -8.15 1.08
CA VAL A 77 5.23 -7.45 2.00
C VAL A 77 5.06 -8.30 3.25
N MET A 78 5.53 -7.78 4.38
CA MET A 78 5.43 -8.48 5.67
C MET A 78 4.06 -8.29 6.30
N ASN A 79 3.81 -9.08 7.34
CA ASN A 79 2.55 -9.18 8.06
C ASN A 79 2.06 -7.86 8.69
N ASN A 80 0.78 -7.80 9.00
CA ASN A 80 0.05 -6.65 9.55
C ASN A 80 0.12 -5.38 8.67
N SER A 81 0.33 -5.53 7.37
CA SER A 81 0.33 -4.41 6.44
C SER A 81 -1.10 -3.95 6.14
N LEU A 82 -1.30 -2.63 6.07
CA LEU A 82 -2.56 -1.99 5.70
C LEU A 82 -2.39 -1.24 4.37
N PHE A 83 -3.22 -1.57 3.38
CA PHE A 83 -3.28 -0.87 2.09
C PHE A 83 -4.65 -0.19 1.92
N MET A 84 -4.68 1.13 2.07
CA MET A 84 -5.86 1.97 1.78
C MET A 84 -5.71 2.49 0.34
N ALA A 85 -6.15 1.70 -0.64
CA ALA A 85 -5.79 1.93 -2.04
C ALA A 85 -6.86 2.68 -2.86
N ALA A 86 -7.72 3.50 -2.24
CA ALA A 86 -8.73 4.25 -3.01
C ALA A 86 -8.10 5.20 -4.05
N GLY A 87 -6.93 5.77 -3.76
CA GLY A 87 -6.15 6.59 -4.71
C GLY A 87 -5.23 5.80 -5.64
N GLY A 88 -5.08 4.49 -5.40
CA GLY A 88 -4.13 3.62 -6.09
C GLY A 88 -2.80 3.47 -5.34
N ILE A 89 -2.23 2.27 -5.40
CA ILE A 89 -0.91 1.95 -4.84
C ILE A 89 -0.12 1.19 -5.90
N THR A 90 1.07 1.67 -6.20
CA THR A 90 2.02 1.00 -7.10
C THR A 90 3.30 0.71 -6.34
N ILE A 91 3.67 -0.56 -6.27
CA ILE A 91 4.91 -1.07 -5.69
C ILE A 91 5.71 -1.67 -6.83
N GLU A 92 6.86 -1.07 -7.15
CA GLU A 92 7.71 -1.55 -8.23
C GLU A 92 8.54 -2.76 -7.81
N ASP A 93 9.38 -3.26 -8.73
CA ASP A 93 10.20 -4.46 -8.53
C ASP A 93 11.17 -4.31 -7.33
N ASP A 94 11.48 -5.41 -6.67
CA ASP A 94 12.50 -5.54 -5.62
C ASP A 94 12.22 -4.71 -4.35
N VAL A 95 11.00 -4.19 -4.16
CA VAL A 95 10.63 -3.40 -2.99
C VAL A 95 10.43 -4.30 -1.77
N MET A 96 10.93 -3.85 -0.62
CA MET A 96 10.69 -4.48 0.68
C MET A 96 9.80 -3.63 1.56
N VAL A 97 8.65 -4.18 1.96
CA VAL A 97 7.71 -3.58 2.91
C VAL A 97 7.74 -4.41 4.19
N ALA A 98 8.26 -3.84 5.26
CA ALA A 98 8.37 -4.52 6.55
C ALA A 98 7.00 -4.63 7.25
N ALA A 99 6.97 -5.30 8.41
CA ALA A 99 5.74 -5.53 9.17
C ALA A 99 5.10 -4.23 9.69
N ASN A 100 3.77 -4.25 9.84
CA ASN A 100 2.96 -3.13 10.35
C ASN A 100 3.04 -1.83 9.51
N VAL A 101 3.42 -1.91 8.25
CA VAL A 101 3.47 -0.75 7.35
C VAL A 101 2.07 -0.38 6.89
N GLN A 102 1.81 0.92 6.78
CA GLN A 102 0.58 1.48 6.25
C GLN A 102 0.87 2.25 4.95
N LEU A 103 0.27 1.83 3.85
CA LEU A 103 0.28 2.54 2.58
C LEU A 103 -1.11 3.17 2.38
N ILE A 104 -1.19 4.47 2.53
CA ILE A 104 -2.45 5.22 2.57
C ILE A 104 -2.53 6.13 1.34
N SER A 105 -3.44 5.85 0.43
CA SER A 105 -3.62 6.66 -0.79
C SER A 105 -4.87 7.56 -0.76
N ASN A 106 -5.53 7.66 0.39
CA ASN A 106 -6.69 8.53 0.58
C ASN A 106 -6.78 9.08 1.99
N ASN A 107 -7.33 10.27 2.13
CA ASN A 107 -7.75 10.89 3.38
C ASN A 107 -9.22 11.31 3.28
N HIS A 108 -9.81 11.67 4.41
CA HIS A 108 -11.07 12.42 4.41
C HIS A 108 -10.79 13.91 4.22
N ASP A 109 -11.70 14.60 3.51
CA ASP A 109 -11.66 16.07 3.44
C ASP A 109 -11.87 16.63 4.86
N VAL A 110 -11.09 17.65 5.22
CA VAL A 110 -11.11 18.20 6.60
C VAL A 110 -12.37 18.98 6.93
N TYR A 111 -13.13 19.42 5.93
CA TYR A 111 -14.38 20.15 6.10
C TYR A 111 -15.62 19.28 5.91
N ASP A 112 -15.52 18.24 5.06
CA ASP A 112 -16.58 17.26 4.84
C ASP A 112 -16.02 15.84 4.83
N HIS A 113 -16.05 15.19 5.98
CA HIS A 113 -15.51 13.84 6.16
C HIS A 113 -16.22 12.75 5.33
N GLN A 114 -17.31 13.07 4.66
CA GLN A 114 -17.96 12.17 3.71
C GLN A 114 -17.33 12.23 2.30
N ILE A 115 -16.34 13.08 2.12
CA ILE A 115 -15.56 13.15 0.89
C ILE A 115 -14.17 12.57 1.15
N LEU A 116 -13.76 11.58 0.34
CA LEU A 116 -12.38 11.13 0.32
C LEU A 116 -11.59 11.97 -0.68
N THR A 117 -10.43 12.43 -0.27
CA THR A 117 -9.39 12.99 -1.14
C THR A 117 -8.38 11.89 -1.44
N CYS A 118 -8.17 11.59 -2.71
CA CYS A 118 -7.40 10.44 -3.16
C CYS A 118 -6.20 10.87 -3.99
N LYS A 119 -4.99 10.41 -3.60
CA LYS A 119 -3.74 10.60 -4.34
C LYS A 119 -2.95 9.28 -4.33
N PRO A 120 -2.43 8.81 -5.46
CA PRO A 120 -1.73 7.54 -5.50
C PRO A 120 -0.43 7.55 -4.70
N VAL A 121 -0.10 6.38 -4.13
CA VAL A 121 1.20 6.10 -3.54
C VAL A 121 2.02 5.29 -4.53
N ARG A 122 3.30 5.63 -4.69
CA ARG A 122 4.23 4.89 -5.52
C ARG A 122 5.52 4.59 -4.74
N LEU A 123 5.91 3.33 -4.69
CA LEU A 123 7.21 2.89 -4.21
C LEU A 123 8.03 2.45 -5.42
N LYS A 124 9.12 3.19 -5.71
CA LYS A 124 10.00 2.88 -6.83
C LYS A 124 10.88 1.67 -6.51
N ARG A 125 11.52 1.14 -7.55
CA ARG A 125 12.36 -0.06 -7.48
C ARG A 125 13.35 -0.01 -6.30
N ASN A 126 13.50 -1.17 -5.65
CA ASN A 126 14.44 -1.38 -4.53
C ASN A 126 14.23 -0.43 -3.34
N CYS A 127 13.05 0.20 -3.19
CA CYS A 127 12.72 0.99 -2.01
C CYS A 127 12.49 0.07 -0.81
N TRP A 128 12.96 0.47 0.37
CA TRP A 128 12.75 -0.27 1.61
C TRP A 128 11.93 0.55 2.61
N ILE A 129 10.78 0.03 2.99
CA ILE A 129 9.88 0.63 3.99
C ILE A 129 10.05 -0.12 5.31
N GLY A 130 10.60 0.54 6.31
CA GLY A 130 10.84 0.01 7.65
C GLY A 130 9.55 -0.25 8.44
N ALA A 131 9.64 -1.15 9.42
CA ALA A 131 8.48 -1.60 10.19
C ALA A 131 7.71 -0.46 10.85
N GLY A 132 6.38 -0.52 10.79
CA GLY A 132 5.49 0.48 11.38
C GLY A 132 5.49 1.85 10.71
N ALA A 133 6.16 2.01 9.57
CA ALA A 133 6.12 3.28 8.83
C ALA A 133 4.76 3.49 8.17
N THR A 134 4.35 4.75 8.06
CA THR A 134 3.13 5.19 7.36
C THR A 134 3.50 6.08 6.18
N ILE A 135 3.09 5.68 4.98
CA ILE A 135 3.24 6.45 3.75
C ILE A 135 1.89 7.11 3.44
N LEU A 136 1.86 8.44 3.40
CA LEU A 136 0.63 9.22 3.22
C LEU A 136 0.25 9.39 1.73
N PRO A 137 -0.99 9.86 1.45
CA PRO A 137 -1.48 10.02 0.08
C PRO A 137 -0.61 10.94 -0.78
N GLY A 138 -0.36 10.54 -2.01
CA GLY A 138 0.39 11.31 -3.00
C GLY A 138 1.91 11.12 -2.94
N ILE A 139 2.41 10.28 -2.03
CA ILE A 139 3.84 10.14 -1.79
C ILE A 139 4.49 9.15 -2.76
N THR A 140 5.65 9.56 -3.27
CA THR A 140 6.58 8.68 -3.99
C THR A 140 7.78 8.35 -3.10
N GLY A 141 7.99 7.07 -2.81
CA GLY A 141 9.26 6.55 -2.28
C GLY A 141 10.24 6.36 -3.43
N GLY A 142 11.36 7.05 -3.39
CA GLY A 142 12.38 7.06 -4.45
C GLY A 142 13.05 5.70 -4.68
N GLU A 143 13.75 5.55 -5.80
CA GLU A 143 14.53 4.36 -6.11
C GLU A 143 15.68 4.20 -5.09
N ASN A 144 15.87 2.98 -4.57
CA ASN A 144 16.82 2.68 -3.50
C ASN A 144 16.60 3.49 -2.20
N ALA A 145 15.47 4.17 -2.04
CA ALA A 145 15.19 4.93 -0.83
C ALA A 145 14.90 4.01 0.34
N VAL A 146 15.22 4.47 1.54
CA VAL A 146 14.95 3.78 2.80
C VAL A 146 14.09 4.66 3.69
N VAL A 147 12.94 4.17 4.08
CA VAL A 147 12.09 4.77 5.12
C VAL A 147 12.36 4.04 6.43
N ALA A 148 12.86 4.73 7.43
CA ALA A 148 13.16 4.14 8.74
C ALA A 148 11.88 3.66 9.44
N ALA A 149 12.05 2.70 10.37
CA ALA A 149 10.94 2.18 11.15
C ALA A 149 10.20 3.29 11.92
N GLY A 150 8.86 3.20 11.98
CA GLY A 150 7.98 4.16 12.66
C GLY A 150 7.88 5.54 12.00
N ALA A 151 8.43 5.73 10.81
CA ALA A 151 8.40 7.03 10.13
C ALA A 151 7.01 7.38 9.58
N GLY A 152 6.60 8.65 9.74
CA GLY A 152 5.42 9.22 9.09
C GLY A 152 5.82 10.04 7.86
N VAL A 153 5.67 9.49 6.66
CA VAL A 153 6.16 10.10 5.41
C VAL A 153 5.09 11.00 4.81
N THR A 154 5.32 12.31 4.85
CA THR A 154 4.39 13.37 4.42
C THR A 154 4.84 14.10 3.15
N LYS A 155 6.02 13.76 2.61
CA LYS A 155 6.61 14.32 1.39
C LYS A 155 7.32 13.22 0.62
N ASP A 156 7.48 13.41 -0.69
CA ASP A 156 8.24 12.50 -1.52
C ASP A 156 9.65 12.27 -0.96
N VAL A 157 10.12 11.04 -1.08
CA VAL A 157 11.48 10.64 -0.71
C VAL A 157 12.31 10.59 -1.98
N GLU A 158 13.41 11.32 -2.02
CA GLU A 158 14.32 11.31 -3.17
C GLU A 158 14.99 9.94 -3.34
N ASP A 159 15.43 9.65 -4.56
CA ASP A 159 16.19 8.44 -4.85
C ASP A 159 17.48 8.39 -3.99
N ASN A 160 17.90 7.20 -3.59
CA ASN A 160 19.11 6.96 -2.79
C ASN A 160 19.14 7.76 -1.47
N THR A 161 18.01 7.91 -0.80
CA THR A 161 17.88 8.73 0.41
C THR A 161 17.29 7.91 1.56
N VAL A 162 17.83 8.09 2.76
CA VAL A 162 17.29 7.55 4.01
C VAL A 162 16.50 8.64 4.73
N VAL A 163 15.23 8.38 5.02
CA VAL A 163 14.37 9.28 5.81
C VAL A 163 13.87 8.62 7.08
N GLY A 164 13.56 9.38 8.11
CA GLY A 164 13.01 8.87 9.37
C GLY A 164 12.39 9.94 10.24
N GLY A 165 11.64 9.51 11.25
CA GLY A 165 10.91 10.39 12.16
C GLY A 165 9.45 10.64 11.74
N ASN A 166 8.73 11.40 12.53
CA ASN A 166 7.35 11.80 12.26
C ASN A 166 7.17 13.30 12.57
N PRO A 167 7.01 14.19 11.57
CA PRO A 167 7.11 13.88 10.14
C PRO A 167 8.52 13.45 9.72
N ALA A 168 8.62 12.58 8.71
CA ALA A 168 9.89 12.08 8.23
C ALA A 168 10.77 13.18 7.64
N LYS A 169 12.07 13.14 7.97
CA LYS A 169 13.11 14.05 7.46
C LYS A 169 14.29 13.24 6.93
N VAL A 170 15.04 13.82 6.04
CA VAL A 170 16.28 13.22 5.51
C VAL A 170 17.27 13.00 6.65
N ILE A 171 17.76 11.76 6.77
CA ILE A 171 18.82 11.36 7.70
C ILE A 171 20.16 11.37 6.97
N LYS A 172 20.21 10.77 5.77
CA LYS A 172 21.42 10.74 4.94
C LYS A 172 21.08 10.39 3.48
N ARG A 173 22.02 10.59 2.59
CA ARG A 173 22.03 10.06 1.21
C ARG A 173 22.94 8.84 1.14
N ILE A 174 22.63 7.88 0.27
CA ILE A 174 23.37 6.62 0.10
C ILE A 174 23.72 6.39 -1.37
#